data_84706424f5668b9de6a287d308e31701
#
_entry.id   84706424f5668b9de6a287d308e31701
#
_cell.length_a   1.000
_cell.length_b   1.000
_cell.length_c   1.000
_cell.angle_alpha   90.00
_cell.angle_beta   90.00
_cell.angle_gamma   90.00
#
_symmetry.space_group_name_H-M   'P 1'
#
loop_
_entity.id
_entity.type
_entity.pdbx_description
1 polymer ?
#
loop_
_entity_poly.entity_id
_entity_poly.type
_entity_poly.pdbx_seq_one_letter_code
_entity_poly.pdbx_strand_id
1 'polypeptide(L)'
;MTRYSWQRAYTQLMFGLVGRLLQASSQRDEVVRREVADFPDEFVFSMGLWPAADAFELEKREGRFWWLRQKERRDPTLAVRFKHISLAFSVMSFQQSTADSFTSDRIIADGDVTQAMRIVRCLDRMMAVVLPSFIAKRMVKRMPPLKLGAKLSIAVRVYAQLVANLLMGR
;
A
#
# COMPACT_ATOMS: atom_id res chain seq x y z
N MET A 1 8.32 16.75 -22.89
CA MET A 1 8.21 16.14 -21.53
C MET A 1 9.32 15.12 -21.39
N THR A 2 10.23 15.31 -20.46
CA THR A 2 11.36 14.40 -20.27
C THR A 2 10.86 13.08 -19.66
N ARG A 3 11.46 11.96 -20.05
CA ARG A 3 11.18 10.59 -19.56
C ARG A 3 11.09 10.52 -18.02
N TYR A 4 11.83 11.37 -17.35
CA TYR A 4 11.89 11.51 -15.89
C TYR A 4 10.61 12.14 -15.28
N SER A 5 10.01 13.12 -15.97
CA SER A 5 8.79 13.79 -15.47
C SER A 5 7.57 12.87 -15.52
N TRP A 6 7.49 12.02 -16.55
CA TRP A 6 6.40 11.04 -16.68
C TRP A 6 6.50 9.93 -15.62
N GLN A 7 7.71 9.39 -15.38
CA GLN A 7 7.93 8.40 -14.33
C GLN A 7 7.52 8.94 -12.96
N ARG A 8 7.84 10.21 -12.68
CA ARG A 8 7.47 10.86 -11.42
C ARG A 8 5.96 11.00 -11.26
N ALA A 9 5.28 11.49 -12.29
CA ALA A 9 3.83 11.64 -12.26
C ALA A 9 3.12 10.29 -12.09
N TYR A 10 3.55 9.27 -12.85
CA TYR A 10 3.03 7.91 -12.73
C TYR A 10 3.24 7.34 -11.33
N THR A 11 4.46 7.45 -10.79
CA THR A 11 4.79 6.92 -9.46
C THR A 11 3.97 7.60 -8.36
N GLN A 12 3.78 8.91 -8.43
CA GLN A 12 2.93 9.64 -7.48
C GLN A 12 1.46 9.21 -7.54
N LEU A 13 0.94 9.04 -8.75
CA LEU A 13 -0.43 8.54 -8.96
C LEU A 13 -0.59 7.13 -8.38
N MET A 14 0.38 6.25 -8.61
CA MET A 14 0.36 4.89 -8.11
C MET A 14 0.50 4.81 -6.59
N PHE A 15 1.33 5.66 -5.96
CA PHE A 15 1.35 5.77 -4.50
C PHE A 15 -0.02 6.15 -3.94
N GLY A 16 -0.67 7.15 -4.51
CA GLY A 16 -2.01 7.54 -4.11
C GLY A 16 -3.03 6.40 -4.27
N LEU A 17 -2.94 5.65 -5.36
CA LEU A 17 -3.82 4.50 -5.61
C LEU A 17 -3.56 3.38 -4.60
N VAL A 18 -2.29 3.01 -4.36
CA VAL A 18 -1.90 1.97 -3.39
C VAL A 18 -2.38 2.30 -1.98
N GLY A 19 -2.17 3.54 -1.53
CA GLY A 19 -2.63 3.96 -0.20
C GLY A 19 -4.16 3.89 -0.05
N ARG A 20 -4.89 4.34 -1.06
CA ARG A 20 -6.36 4.27 -1.06
C ARG A 20 -6.90 2.84 -1.17
N LEU A 21 -6.23 1.98 -1.93
CA LEU A 21 -6.57 0.56 -2.00
C LEU A 21 -6.27 -0.16 -0.67
N LEU A 22 -5.17 0.20 0.00
CA LEU A 22 -4.84 -0.34 1.32
C LEU A 22 -5.89 0.09 2.37
N GLN A 23 -6.31 1.35 2.34
CA GLN A 23 -7.43 1.85 3.15
C GLN A 23 -8.71 1.05 2.88
N ALA A 24 -9.15 0.94 1.63
CA ALA A 24 -10.36 0.21 1.26
C ALA A 24 -10.28 -1.28 1.63
N SER A 25 -9.10 -1.91 1.45
CA SER A 25 -8.86 -3.30 1.84
C SER A 25 -8.98 -3.50 3.35
N SER A 26 -8.43 -2.60 4.16
CA SER A 26 -8.58 -2.65 5.63
C SER A 26 -10.04 -2.53 6.10
N GLN A 27 -10.90 -1.92 5.28
CA GLN A 27 -12.31 -1.74 5.57
C GLN A 27 -13.18 -2.93 5.11
N ARG A 28 -12.76 -3.69 4.09
CA ARG A 28 -13.58 -4.69 3.40
C ARG A 28 -13.01 -6.10 3.34
N ASP A 29 -11.69 -6.29 3.48
CA ASP A 29 -11.07 -7.62 3.56
C ASP A 29 -10.77 -7.96 5.02
N GLU A 30 -11.40 -9.02 5.51
CA GLU A 30 -11.28 -9.49 6.90
C GLU A 30 -9.83 -9.82 7.28
N VAL A 31 -9.04 -10.36 6.33
CA VAL A 31 -7.64 -10.73 6.60
C VAL A 31 -6.80 -9.48 6.81
N VAL A 32 -6.96 -8.46 5.95
CA VAL A 32 -6.25 -7.18 6.11
C VAL A 32 -6.71 -6.48 7.39
N ARG A 33 -8.00 -6.51 7.69
CA ARG A 33 -8.55 -5.90 8.91
C ARG A 33 -7.97 -6.50 10.18
N ARG A 34 -7.78 -7.83 10.24
CA ARG A 34 -7.15 -8.50 11.39
C ARG A 34 -5.70 -8.06 11.56
N GLU A 35 -4.93 -8.03 10.48
CA GLU A 35 -3.54 -7.54 10.54
C GLU A 35 -3.47 -6.07 11.00
N VAL A 36 -4.42 -5.24 10.53
CA VAL A 36 -4.49 -3.82 10.92
C VAL A 36 -4.92 -3.63 12.37
N ALA A 37 -5.81 -4.48 12.88
CA ALA A 37 -6.27 -4.41 14.26
C ALA A 37 -5.12 -4.59 15.27
N ASP A 38 -4.12 -5.39 14.94
CA ASP A 38 -2.96 -5.68 15.79
C ASP A 38 -1.89 -4.56 15.83
N PHE A 39 -2.00 -3.50 15.04
CA PHE A 39 -1.13 -2.33 15.20
C PHE A 39 -1.48 -1.55 16.47
N PRO A 40 -0.52 -0.83 17.06
CA PRO A 40 -0.79 0.08 18.16
C PRO A 40 -1.86 1.11 17.80
N ASP A 41 -2.54 1.67 18.80
CA ASP A 41 -3.41 2.81 18.57
C ASP A 41 -2.58 4.02 18.14
N GLU A 42 -3.18 4.89 17.33
CA GLU A 42 -2.49 6.05 16.71
C GLU A 42 -1.34 5.68 15.76
N PHE A 43 -1.24 4.40 15.34
CA PHE A 43 -0.25 3.99 14.35
C PHE A 43 -0.44 4.73 13.04
N VAL A 44 0.63 5.38 12.57
CA VAL A 44 0.66 6.10 11.28
C VAL A 44 1.67 5.44 10.36
N PHE A 45 1.16 4.97 9.22
CA PHE A 45 1.97 4.44 8.13
C PHE A 45 2.13 5.46 7.02
N SER A 46 3.35 5.68 6.57
CA SER A 46 3.63 6.53 5.41
C SER A 46 4.44 5.80 4.34
N MET A 47 4.25 6.22 3.10
CA MET A 47 5.05 5.75 1.97
C MET A 47 5.38 6.90 1.02
N GLY A 48 6.62 6.91 0.49
CA GLY A 48 7.03 8.00 -0.39
C GLY A 48 8.40 7.82 -1.01
N LEU A 49 8.96 8.93 -1.48
CA LEU A 49 10.28 9.02 -2.12
C LEU A 49 11.23 9.83 -1.23
N TRP A 50 12.42 9.30 -0.96
CA TRP A 50 13.49 10.05 -0.31
C TRP A 50 14.16 11.02 -1.30
N PRO A 51 14.52 12.26 -0.91
CA PRO A 51 14.23 12.97 0.35
C PRO A 51 12.92 13.78 0.31
N ALA A 52 12.05 13.54 -0.65
CA ALA A 52 10.79 14.26 -0.78
C ALA A 52 9.81 13.89 0.35
N ALA A 53 8.78 14.72 0.51
CA ALA A 53 7.69 14.42 1.44
C ALA A 53 7.01 13.09 1.07
N ASP A 54 6.48 12.39 2.08
CA ASP A 54 5.74 11.16 1.87
C ASP A 54 4.53 11.38 0.95
N ALA A 55 4.29 10.43 0.05
CA ALA A 55 3.23 10.54 -0.95
C ALA A 55 1.85 10.39 -0.33
N PHE A 56 1.75 9.54 0.70
CA PHE A 56 0.52 9.36 1.48
C PHE A 56 0.83 8.92 2.91
N GLU A 57 -0.13 9.16 3.78
CA GLU A 57 -0.15 8.71 5.16
C GLU A 57 -1.50 8.08 5.49
N LEU A 58 -1.45 6.95 6.21
CA LEU A 58 -2.61 6.24 6.71
C LEU A 58 -2.51 6.11 8.22
N GLU A 59 -3.56 6.51 8.92
CA GLU A 59 -3.67 6.34 10.36
C GLU A 59 -4.59 5.17 10.71
N LYS A 60 -4.20 4.37 11.69
CA LYS A 60 -5.08 3.37 12.26
C LYS A 60 -6.09 4.04 13.19
N ARG A 61 -7.39 3.86 12.89
CA ARG A 61 -8.50 4.23 13.77
C ARG A 61 -9.51 3.08 13.79
N GLU A 62 -9.92 2.62 14.95
CA GLU A 62 -10.92 1.55 15.11
C GLU A 62 -10.59 0.27 14.32
N GLY A 63 -9.32 -0.13 14.30
CA GLY A 63 -8.84 -1.33 13.58
C GLY A 63 -8.87 -1.24 12.06
N ARG A 64 -8.92 -0.05 11.50
CA ARG A 64 -8.93 0.22 10.05
C ARG A 64 -7.97 1.35 9.71
N PHE A 65 -7.52 1.40 8.46
CA PHE A 65 -6.76 2.51 7.94
C PHE A 65 -7.66 3.63 7.44
N TRP A 66 -7.25 4.87 7.75
CA TRP A 66 -7.88 6.10 7.29
C TRP A 66 -6.83 7.01 6.67
N TRP A 67 -7.16 7.56 5.52
CA TRP A 67 -6.29 8.50 4.82
C TRP A 67 -6.16 9.80 5.60
N LEU A 68 -4.92 10.22 5.89
CA LEU A 68 -4.66 11.53 6.47
C LEU A 68 -4.55 12.59 5.37
N ARG A 69 -5.34 13.64 5.51
CA ARG A 69 -5.23 14.80 4.63
C ARG A 69 -3.97 15.60 4.98
N GLN A 70 -3.47 16.39 4.02
CA GLN A 70 -2.22 17.14 4.18
C GLN A 70 -2.16 18.04 5.45
N LYS A 71 -3.30 18.53 5.91
CA LYS A 71 -3.43 19.34 7.13
C LYS A 71 -3.43 18.50 8.43
N GLU A 72 -3.63 17.19 8.31
CA GLU A 72 -3.73 16.24 9.44
C GLU A 72 -2.47 15.37 9.57
N ARG A 73 -1.46 15.62 8.75
CA ARG A 73 -0.22 14.85 8.74
C ARG A 73 0.46 14.89 10.08
N ARG A 74 0.98 13.72 10.49
CA ARG A 74 1.71 13.50 11.73
C ARG A 74 3.02 12.80 11.45
N ASP A 75 3.92 12.78 12.42
CA ASP A 75 5.13 11.99 12.32
C ASP A 75 4.75 10.51 12.19
N PRO A 76 5.19 9.82 11.12
CA PRO A 76 4.81 8.44 10.90
C PRO A 76 5.49 7.51 11.91
N THR A 77 4.72 6.57 12.46
CA THR A 77 5.24 5.48 13.29
C THR A 77 6.07 4.49 12.47
N LEU A 78 5.67 4.31 11.20
CA LEU A 78 6.40 3.52 10.21
C LEU A 78 6.42 4.26 8.88
N ALA A 79 7.60 4.60 8.39
CA ALA A 79 7.81 5.21 7.08
C ALA A 79 8.57 4.28 6.15
N VAL A 80 8.04 4.10 4.95
CA VAL A 80 8.69 3.34 3.86
C VAL A 80 9.01 4.28 2.72
N ARG A 81 10.29 4.53 2.47
CA ARG A 81 10.76 5.49 1.47
C ARG A 81 11.68 4.84 0.45
N PHE A 82 11.37 5.01 -0.82
CA PHE A 82 12.21 4.57 -1.92
C PHE A 82 13.35 5.56 -2.13
N LYS A 83 14.60 5.08 -2.17
CA LYS A 83 15.79 5.93 -2.39
C LYS A 83 15.83 6.57 -3.79
N HIS A 84 15.26 5.89 -4.79
CA HIS A 84 15.28 6.34 -6.18
C HIS A 84 13.92 6.18 -6.86
N ILE A 85 13.57 7.17 -7.68
CA ILE A 85 12.32 7.17 -8.45
C ILE A 85 12.23 6.00 -9.43
N SER A 86 13.34 5.59 -10.03
CA SER A 86 13.38 4.45 -10.95
C SER A 86 13.00 3.14 -10.26
N LEU A 87 13.40 2.98 -8.99
CA LEU A 87 13.00 1.82 -8.19
C LEU A 87 11.52 1.88 -7.83
N ALA A 88 11.05 3.04 -7.34
CA ALA A 88 9.64 3.23 -7.04
C ALA A 88 8.78 2.98 -8.29
N PHE A 89 9.21 3.46 -9.45
CA PHE A 89 8.56 3.19 -10.73
C PHE A 89 8.53 1.68 -11.04
N SER A 90 9.65 0.97 -10.88
CA SER A 90 9.73 -0.47 -11.17
C SER A 90 8.82 -1.29 -10.27
N VAL A 91 8.73 -0.94 -8.97
CA VAL A 91 7.83 -1.61 -8.02
C VAL A 91 6.37 -1.26 -8.33
N MET A 92 6.07 0.02 -8.54
CA MET A 92 4.70 0.49 -8.81
C MET A 92 4.18 0.06 -10.20
N SER A 93 5.05 -0.22 -11.16
CA SER A 93 4.70 -0.79 -12.46
C SER A 93 4.71 -2.32 -12.50
N PHE A 94 4.79 -2.96 -11.33
CA PHE A 94 4.78 -4.42 -11.18
C PHE A 94 5.92 -5.15 -11.91
N GLN A 95 7.04 -4.48 -12.12
CA GLN A 95 8.24 -5.07 -12.73
C GLN A 95 9.13 -5.77 -11.69
N GLN A 96 9.07 -5.32 -10.43
CA GLN A 96 9.87 -5.83 -9.32
C GLN A 96 8.99 -6.07 -8.09
N SER A 97 9.23 -7.17 -7.37
CA SER A 97 8.56 -7.49 -6.12
C SER A 97 8.99 -6.52 -5.01
N THR A 98 8.05 -6.12 -4.15
CA THR A 98 8.33 -5.30 -2.96
C THR A 98 9.34 -6.00 -2.04
N ALA A 99 9.21 -7.33 -1.84
CA ALA A 99 10.11 -8.10 -1.00
C ALA A 99 11.55 -8.10 -1.52
N ASP A 100 11.77 -8.20 -2.84
CA ASP A 100 13.12 -8.16 -3.42
C ASP A 100 13.73 -6.75 -3.32
N SER A 101 12.91 -5.73 -3.31
CA SER A 101 13.33 -4.33 -3.14
C SER A 101 13.78 -4.03 -1.70
N PHE A 102 13.15 -4.66 -0.70
CA PHE A 102 13.58 -4.55 0.70
C PHE A 102 14.95 -5.21 0.93
N THR A 103 15.22 -6.36 0.30
CA THR A 103 16.50 -7.08 0.48
C THR A 103 17.70 -6.41 -0.19
N SER A 104 17.47 -5.48 -1.11
CA SER A 104 18.52 -4.82 -1.89
C SER A 104 18.99 -3.47 -1.34
N ASP A 105 18.66 -3.13 -0.10
CA ASP A 105 19.01 -1.84 0.58
C ASP A 105 18.60 -0.57 -0.23
N ARG A 106 17.57 -0.68 -1.04
CA ARG A 106 17.06 0.41 -1.90
C ARG A 106 15.82 1.10 -1.33
N ILE A 107 15.29 0.53 -0.26
CA ILE A 107 14.15 1.07 0.50
C ILE A 107 14.63 1.38 1.91
N ILE A 108 14.27 2.54 2.41
CA ILE A 108 14.46 2.93 3.80
C ILE A 108 13.14 2.59 4.50
N ALA A 109 13.20 1.71 5.51
CA ALA A 109 12.10 1.50 6.44
C ALA A 109 12.51 2.09 7.79
N ASP A 110 11.81 3.11 8.21
CA ASP A 110 12.01 3.80 9.49
C ASP A 110 10.83 3.45 10.40
N GLY A 111 11.10 2.71 11.47
CA GLY A 111 10.12 2.17 12.39
C GLY A 111 10.39 0.72 12.80
N ASP A 112 9.43 0.11 13.49
CA ASP A 112 9.54 -1.27 13.99
C ASP A 112 9.44 -2.31 12.85
N VAL A 113 10.38 -3.28 12.85
CA VAL A 113 10.46 -4.33 11.82
C VAL A 113 9.22 -5.24 11.83
N THR A 114 8.65 -5.50 13.00
CA THR A 114 7.45 -6.34 13.12
C THR A 114 6.26 -5.65 12.46
N GLN A 115 6.13 -4.34 12.65
CA GLN A 115 5.10 -3.53 12.01
C GLN A 115 5.32 -3.45 10.49
N ALA A 116 6.57 -3.30 10.05
CA ALA A 116 6.92 -3.32 8.63
C ALA A 116 6.52 -4.65 7.96
N MET A 117 6.79 -5.78 8.61
CA MET A 117 6.38 -7.10 8.10
C MET A 117 4.86 -7.28 8.05
N ARG A 118 4.10 -6.68 8.98
CA ARG A 118 2.64 -6.66 8.93
C ARG A 118 2.13 -5.84 7.73
N ILE A 119 2.71 -4.67 7.49
CA ILE A 119 2.37 -3.87 6.30
C ILE A 119 2.65 -4.65 5.01
N VAL A 120 3.79 -5.35 4.92
CA VAL A 120 4.09 -6.21 3.75
C VAL A 120 3.00 -7.26 3.55
N ARG A 121 2.54 -7.93 4.62
CA ARG A 121 1.44 -8.91 4.52
C ARG A 121 0.12 -8.26 4.08
N CYS A 122 -0.18 -7.07 4.56
CA CYS A 122 -1.36 -6.31 4.11
C CYS A 122 -1.27 -5.96 2.62
N LEU A 123 -0.10 -5.49 2.17
CA LEU A 123 0.14 -5.17 0.75
C LEU A 123 0.07 -6.42 -0.13
N ASP A 124 0.69 -7.52 0.28
CA ASP A 124 0.65 -8.79 -0.45
C ASP A 124 -0.78 -9.31 -0.58
N ARG A 125 -1.55 -9.27 0.50
CA ARG A 125 -2.96 -9.66 0.49
C ARG A 125 -3.79 -8.77 -0.41
N MET A 126 -3.64 -7.46 -0.30
CA MET A 126 -4.32 -6.49 -1.17
C MET A 126 -4.00 -6.75 -2.64
N MET A 127 -2.73 -6.92 -3.00
CA MET A 127 -2.31 -7.21 -4.38
C MET A 127 -2.87 -8.54 -4.87
N ALA A 128 -2.87 -9.58 -4.04
CA ALA A 128 -3.43 -10.89 -4.39
C ALA A 128 -4.93 -10.82 -4.72
N VAL A 129 -5.68 -9.95 -4.03
CA VAL A 129 -7.13 -9.76 -4.22
C VAL A 129 -7.44 -8.84 -5.40
N VAL A 130 -6.79 -7.68 -5.45
CA VAL A 130 -7.12 -6.58 -6.36
C VAL A 130 -6.55 -6.83 -7.77
N LEU A 131 -5.33 -7.40 -7.87
CA LEU A 131 -4.69 -7.59 -9.16
C LEU A 131 -5.16 -8.86 -9.87
N PRO A 132 -5.17 -8.86 -11.22
CA PRO A 132 -5.33 -10.08 -12.00
C PRO A 132 -4.31 -11.14 -11.59
N SER A 133 -4.72 -12.42 -11.61
CA SER A 133 -3.91 -13.51 -11.05
C SER A 133 -2.52 -13.66 -11.68
N PHE A 134 -2.35 -13.29 -12.95
CA PHE A 134 -1.05 -13.36 -13.62
C PHE A 134 -0.07 -12.27 -13.11
N ILE A 135 -0.55 -11.08 -12.75
CA ILE A 135 0.26 -10.02 -12.16
C ILE A 135 0.54 -10.36 -10.69
N ALA A 136 -0.49 -10.75 -9.95
CA ALA A 136 -0.37 -11.09 -8.54
C ALA A 136 0.66 -12.21 -8.30
N LYS A 137 0.70 -13.25 -9.13
CA LYS A 137 1.69 -14.33 -9.05
C LYS A 137 3.15 -13.87 -9.20
N ARG A 138 3.37 -12.78 -9.93
CA ARG A 138 4.71 -12.21 -10.13
C ARG A 138 5.16 -11.36 -8.93
N MET A 139 4.21 -10.72 -8.25
CA MET A 139 4.48 -9.76 -7.19
C MET A 139 4.50 -10.37 -5.79
N VAL A 140 3.70 -11.40 -5.57
CA VAL A 140 3.50 -12.01 -4.25
C VAL A 140 4.21 -13.37 -4.21
N LYS A 141 5.23 -13.51 -3.35
CA LYS A 141 6.01 -14.76 -3.21
C LYS A 141 5.18 -15.95 -2.71
N ARG A 142 4.16 -15.70 -1.89
CA ARG A 142 3.26 -16.73 -1.36
C ARG A 142 1.82 -16.31 -1.61
N MET A 143 1.22 -16.81 -2.67
CA MET A 143 -0.19 -16.57 -2.96
C MET A 143 -1.06 -17.37 -1.97
N PRO A 144 -1.94 -16.71 -1.21
CA PRO A 144 -2.94 -17.44 -0.43
C PRO A 144 -3.86 -18.20 -1.40
N PRO A 145 -4.27 -19.45 -1.08
CA PRO A 145 -5.17 -20.24 -1.92
C PRO A 145 -6.58 -19.62 -1.85
N LEU A 146 -6.86 -18.70 -2.75
CA LEU A 146 -8.18 -18.07 -2.87
C LEU A 146 -8.96 -18.73 -4.01
N LYS A 147 -10.16 -19.22 -3.68
CA LYS A 147 -11.13 -19.62 -4.71
C LYS A 147 -11.51 -18.40 -5.57
N LEU A 148 -11.61 -18.57 -6.87
CA LEU A 148 -11.84 -17.46 -7.81
C LEU A 148 -13.07 -16.61 -7.44
N GLY A 149 -14.16 -17.27 -7.03
CA GLY A 149 -15.39 -16.58 -6.61
C GLY A 149 -15.20 -15.72 -5.34
N ALA A 150 -14.46 -16.23 -4.34
CA ALA A 150 -14.15 -15.47 -3.13
C ALA A 150 -13.25 -14.27 -3.44
N LYS A 151 -12.23 -14.46 -4.29
CA LYS A 151 -11.36 -13.38 -4.77
C LYS A 151 -12.18 -12.27 -5.43
N LEU A 152 -13.05 -12.63 -6.36
CA LEU A 152 -13.86 -11.67 -7.12
C LEU A 152 -14.82 -10.88 -6.19
N SER A 153 -15.47 -11.57 -5.25
CA SER A 153 -16.39 -10.92 -4.31
C SER A 153 -15.68 -9.92 -3.39
N ILE A 154 -14.48 -10.24 -2.92
CA ILE A 154 -13.68 -9.30 -2.09
C ILE A 154 -13.19 -8.14 -2.96
N ALA A 155 -12.68 -8.41 -4.16
CA ALA A 155 -12.22 -7.36 -5.08
C ALA A 155 -13.33 -6.35 -5.39
N VAL A 156 -14.53 -6.81 -5.72
CA VAL A 156 -15.69 -5.93 -5.98
C VAL A 156 -16.00 -5.04 -4.77
N ARG A 157 -16.00 -5.61 -3.56
CA ARG A 157 -16.23 -4.82 -2.33
C ARG A 157 -15.14 -3.80 -2.08
N VAL A 158 -13.88 -4.14 -2.34
CA VAL A 158 -12.73 -3.22 -2.17
C VAL A 158 -12.82 -2.09 -3.19
N TYR A 159 -13.10 -2.39 -4.46
CA TYR A 159 -13.27 -1.34 -5.48
C TYR A 159 -14.49 -0.45 -5.22
N ALA A 160 -15.62 -1.01 -4.81
CA ALA A 160 -16.79 -0.23 -4.42
C ALA A 160 -16.48 0.71 -3.23
N GLN A 161 -15.73 0.21 -2.24
CA GLN A 161 -15.29 1.02 -1.10
C GLN A 161 -14.28 2.10 -1.52
N LEU A 162 -13.36 1.79 -2.41
CA LEU A 162 -12.43 2.78 -2.98
C LEU A 162 -13.18 3.94 -3.62
N VAL A 163 -14.16 3.64 -4.47
CA VAL A 163 -15.00 4.66 -5.12
C VAL A 163 -15.78 5.47 -4.09
N ALA A 164 -16.38 4.82 -3.09
CA ALA A 164 -17.10 5.51 -2.02
C ALA A 164 -16.18 6.45 -1.23
N ASN A 165 -14.97 6.01 -0.87
CA ASN A 165 -13.99 6.83 -0.17
C ASN A 165 -13.54 8.04 -1.01
N LEU A 166 -13.36 7.86 -2.32
CA LEU A 166 -13.03 8.95 -3.25
C LEU A 166 -14.15 10.00 -3.35
N LEU A 167 -15.41 9.56 -3.46
CA LEU A 167 -16.56 10.44 -3.54
C LEU A 167 -16.82 11.21 -2.24
N MET A 168 -16.55 10.58 -1.09
CA MET A 168 -16.69 11.22 0.24
C MET A 168 -15.48 12.09 0.61
N GLY A 169 -14.42 12.11 -0.20
CA GLY A 169 -13.17 12.82 0.09
C GLY A 169 -12.43 12.29 1.31
N ARG A 170 -12.61 11.00 1.61
CA ARG A 170 -11.99 10.29 2.75
C ARG A 170 -10.83 9.43 2.31
#